data_273e27a1ad986d283eff06b486143a4e
#
_entry.id   273e27a1ad986d283eff06b486143a4e
#
_cell.length_a   1.000
_cell.length_b   1.000
_cell.length_c   1.000
_cell.angle_alpha   90.00
_cell.angle_beta   90.00
_cell.angle_gamma   90.00
#
_symmetry.space_group_name_H-M   'P 1'
#
loop_
_entity.id
_entity.type
_entity.pdbx_description
1 polymer ?
#
loop_
_entity_poly.entity_id
_entity_poly.type
_entity_poly.pdbx_seq_one_letter_code
_entity_poly.pdbx_strand_id
1 'polypeptide(L)'
;MKFAPQLQIRGGFSHGDTILFDGLDLVLEAGQWTCLLGPSGVGKSTILRLVAGLDTGGDFKGTIQSTDRRPLREQVAYMAQADLLLPWLNVRANVMLGASLRGEARMLERVDQLINEVGLGRHAEKRPHELSGGMRQRAALARTLMEDKP
;
A
#
# COMPACT_ATOMS: atom_id res chain seq x y z
N MET A 1 -5.04 2.83 -19.66
CA MET A 1 -4.14 2.21 -18.68
C MET A 1 -3.38 3.33 -17.98
N LYS A 2 -3.44 3.41 -16.64
CA LYS A 2 -2.60 4.36 -15.90
C LYS A 2 -1.21 3.73 -15.78
N PHE A 3 -0.20 4.39 -16.32
CA PHE A 3 1.18 3.89 -16.18
C PHE A 3 1.75 4.38 -14.85
N ALA A 4 2.37 3.48 -14.10
CA ALA A 4 3.13 3.84 -12.92
C ALA A 4 4.33 4.70 -13.34
N PRO A 5 4.56 5.88 -12.71
CA PRO A 5 5.73 6.71 -13.02
C PRO A 5 7.02 6.06 -12.52
N GLN A 6 8.15 6.48 -13.07
CA GLN A 6 9.44 6.17 -12.46
C GLN A 6 9.58 6.99 -11.16
N LEU A 7 10.09 6.36 -10.11
CA LEU A 7 10.42 7.01 -8.85
C LEU A 7 11.90 6.88 -8.56
N GLN A 8 12.51 7.94 -8.07
CA GLN A 8 13.89 7.92 -7.55
C GLN A 8 13.89 8.36 -6.09
N ILE A 9 14.56 7.58 -5.25
CA ILE A 9 14.70 7.81 -3.82
C ILE A 9 16.18 7.92 -3.52
N ARG A 10 16.62 9.07 -3.01
CA ARG A 10 18.01 9.31 -2.61
C ARG A 10 18.06 9.85 -1.21
N GLY A 11 18.96 9.32 -0.38
CA GLY A 11 19.22 9.86 0.95
C GLY A 11 19.47 8.80 2.00
N GLY A 12 19.37 9.23 3.26
CA GLY A 12 19.52 8.41 4.44
C GLY A 12 18.33 8.53 5.38
N PHE A 13 18.15 7.54 6.24
CA PHE A 13 17.12 7.52 7.25
C PHE A 13 17.68 7.12 8.60
N SER A 14 17.33 7.87 9.63
CA SER A 14 17.67 7.58 11.01
C SER A 14 16.46 7.58 11.94
N HIS A 15 16.58 6.84 13.03
CA HIS A 15 15.61 6.84 14.13
C HIS A 15 16.34 7.28 15.40
N GLY A 16 16.21 8.54 15.77
CA GLY A 16 17.08 9.17 16.76
C GLY A 16 18.55 9.09 16.29
N ASP A 17 19.42 8.58 17.15
CA ASP A 17 20.84 8.44 16.86
C ASP A 17 21.20 7.17 16.03
N THR A 18 20.21 6.33 15.76
CA THR A 18 20.43 5.08 15.02
C THR A 18 20.21 5.28 13.53
N ILE A 19 21.27 5.14 12.73
CA ILE A 19 21.17 5.16 11.28
C ILE A 19 20.61 3.81 10.81
N LEU A 20 19.47 3.84 10.11
CA LEU A 20 18.86 2.65 9.53
C LEU A 20 19.44 2.34 8.14
N PHE A 21 19.62 3.38 7.32
CA PHE A 21 20.36 3.33 6.07
C PHE A 21 20.90 4.71 5.72
N ASP A 22 21.99 4.74 4.97
CA ASP A 22 22.64 5.95 4.46
C ASP A 22 23.09 5.74 3.03
N GLY A 23 23.11 6.82 2.25
CA GLY A 23 23.55 6.77 0.86
C GLY A 23 22.65 5.94 -0.07
N LEU A 24 21.38 5.75 0.28
CA LEU A 24 20.42 5.07 -0.62
C LEU A 24 20.31 5.83 -1.94
N ASP A 25 20.46 5.13 -3.06
CA ASP A 25 20.07 5.59 -4.41
C ASP A 25 19.28 4.46 -5.07
N LEU A 26 17.97 4.56 -5.04
CA LEU A 26 17.03 3.55 -5.54
C LEU A 26 16.17 4.14 -6.63
N VAL A 27 16.15 3.48 -7.79
CA VAL A 27 15.25 3.80 -8.89
C VAL A 27 14.20 2.69 -9.01
N LEU A 28 12.94 3.08 -9.01
CA LEU A 28 11.79 2.23 -9.31
C LEU A 28 11.34 2.55 -10.74
N GLU A 29 11.62 1.65 -11.66
CA GLU A 29 11.33 1.89 -13.08
C GLU A 29 9.83 1.92 -13.37
N ALA A 30 9.45 2.76 -14.31
CA ALA A 30 8.06 2.92 -14.72
C ALA A 30 7.46 1.60 -15.24
N GLY A 31 6.30 1.23 -14.71
CA GLY A 31 5.55 0.04 -15.16
C GLY A 31 6.24 -1.30 -14.91
N GLN A 32 7.27 -1.35 -14.05
CA GLN A 32 7.98 -2.57 -13.70
C GLN A 32 7.77 -2.99 -12.25
N TRP A 33 7.87 -4.29 -12.01
CA TRP A 33 7.93 -4.83 -10.65
C TRP A 33 9.33 -4.70 -10.09
N THR A 34 9.45 -4.13 -8.89
CA THR A 34 10.71 -4.03 -8.15
C THR A 34 10.62 -4.81 -6.86
N CYS A 35 11.57 -5.71 -6.61
CA CYS A 35 11.69 -6.44 -5.35
C CYS A 35 12.81 -5.86 -4.50
N LEU A 36 12.50 -5.47 -3.25
CA LEU A 36 13.48 -5.09 -2.25
C LEU A 36 13.88 -6.32 -1.42
N LEU A 37 15.13 -6.76 -1.57
CA LEU A 37 15.69 -7.90 -0.84
C LEU A 37 16.66 -7.42 0.24
N GLY A 38 16.74 -8.17 1.32
CA GLY A 38 17.64 -7.89 2.43
C GLY A 38 17.14 -8.47 3.75
N PRO A 39 18.00 -8.49 4.78
CA PRO A 39 17.66 -9.04 6.10
C PRO A 39 16.52 -8.26 6.76
N SER A 40 15.93 -8.86 7.81
CA SER A 40 14.94 -8.18 8.64
C SER A 40 15.57 -6.96 9.32
N GLY A 41 14.82 -5.87 9.42
CA GLY A 41 15.28 -4.65 10.08
C GLY A 41 16.13 -3.70 9.21
N VAL A 42 16.50 -4.06 7.97
CA VAL A 42 17.35 -3.22 7.09
C VAL A 42 16.65 -1.97 6.52
N GLY A 43 15.39 -1.75 6.84
CA GLY A 43 14.67 -0.54 6.39
C GLY A 43 13.76 -0.72 5.17
N LYS A 44 13.55 -1.95 4.65
CA LYS A 44 12.67 -2.19 3.48
C LYS A 44 11.27 -1.59 3.65
N SER A 45 10.63 -1.87 4.78
CA SER A 45 9.29 -1.33 5.08
C SER A 45 9.29 0.18 5.31
N THR A 46 10.40 0.74 5.80
CA THR A 46 10.59 2.19 5.95
C THR A 46 10.64 2.85 4.58
N ILE A 47 11.40 2.30 3.62
CA ILE A 47 11.45 2.80 2.25
C ILE A 47 10.05 2.80 1.62
N LEU A 48 9.28 1.70 1.75
CA LEU A 48 7.93 1.62 1.23
C LEU A 48 6.98 2.64 1.86
N ARG A 49 7.10 2.87 3.18
CA ARG A 49 6.31 3.91 3.87
C ARG A 49 6.70 5.32 3.43
N LEU A 50 7.99 5.60 3.24
CA LEU A 50 8.46 6.88 2.71
C LEU A 50 7.87 7.16 1.33
N VAL A 51 7.88 6.18 0.42
CA VAL A 51 7.27 6.29 -0.91
C VAL A 51 5.77 6.55 -0.81
N ALA A 52 5.10 5.90 0.12
CA ALA A 52 3.66 6.08 0.36
C ALA A 52 3.33 7.40 1.08
N GLY A 53 4.32 8.18 1.51
CA GLY A 53 4.11 9.42 2.26
C GLY A 53 3.54 9.19 3.66
N LEU A 54 3.79 8.01 4.23
CA LEU A 54 3.32 7.64 5.57
C LEU A 54 4.37 8.01 6.62
N ASP A 55 3.88 8.26 7.84
CA ASP A 55 4.77 8.48 8.99
C ASP A 55 5.64 7.24 9.24
N THR A 56 6.93 7.48 9.36
CA THR A 56 7.94 6.45 9.59
C THR A 56 8.51 6.51 11.01
N GLY A 57 8.14 7.52 11.79
CA GLY A 57 8.61 7.73 13.16
C GLY A 57 10.09 8.11 13.27
N GLY A 58 10.74 8.52 12.17
CA GLY A 58 12.14 8.92 12.14
C GLY A 58 12.41 9.99 11.08
N ASP A 59 13.68 10.32 10.89
CA ASP A 59 14.13 11.44 10.05
C ASP A 59 14.69 10.93 8.71
N PHE A 60 14.02 11.33 7.63
CA PHE A 60 14.50 11.12 6.28
C PHE A 60 15.22 12.37 5.76
N LYS A 61 16.51 12.23 5.47
CA LYS A 61 17.33 13.28 4.87
C LYS A 61 17.62 12.91 3.41
N GLY A 62 16.79 13.43 2.51
CA GLY A 62 16.90 13.05 1.12
C GLY A 62 15.77 13.58 0.25
N THR A 63 15.64 13.00 -0.94
CA THR A 63 14.62 13.37 -1.92
C THR A 63 13.91 12.13 -2.44
N ILE A 64 12.61 12.28 -2.69
CA ILE A 64 11.81 11.30 -3.44
C ILE A 64 11.22 12.07 -4.62
N GLN A 65 11.59 11.67 -5.82
CA GLN A 65 11.18 12.32 -7.05
C GLN A 65 10.40 11.35 -7.93
N SER A 66 9.37 11.86 -8.59
CA SER A 66 8.59 11.14 -9.59
C SER A 66 8.74 11.81 -10.94
N THR A 67 8.76 11.05 -12.01
CA THR A 67 8.68 11.60 -13.39
C THR A 67 7.31 12.23 -13.67
N ASP A 68 6.30 11.85 -12.91
CA ASP A 68 5.00 12.52 -12.89
C ASP A 68 5.00 13.62 -11.81
N ARG A 69 4.57 14.83 -12.17
CA ARG A 69 4.55 16.00 -11.28
C ARG A 69 3.43 15.97 -10.23
N ARG A 70 2.53 15.00 -10.28
CA ARG A 70 1.48 14.83 -9.29
C ARG A 70 2.05 14.44 -7.93
N PRO A 71 1.41 14.80 -6.81
CA PRO A 71 1.82 14.36 -5.48
C PRO A 71 1.86 12.82 -5.38
N LEU A 72 2.90 12.26 -4.79
CA LEU A 72 3.07 10.80 -4.65
C LEU A 72 1.88 10.12 -3.98
N ARG A 73 1.28 10.74 -2.95
CA ARG A 73 0.08 10.23 -2.26
C ARG A 73 -1.11 9.98 -3.19
N GLU A 74 -1.14 10.64 -4.34
CA GLU A 74 -2.18 10.46 -5.36
C GLU A 74 -1.86 9.31 -6.33
N GLN A 75 -0.63 8.83 -6.34
CA GLN A 75 -0.09 7.87 -7.28
C GLN A 75 0.23 6.53 -6.65
N VAL A 76 0.25 6.44 -5.32
CA VAL A 76 0.67 5.24 -4.59
C VAL A 76 -0.47 4.70 -3.75
N ALA A 77 -0.67 3.39 -3.77
CA ALA A 77 -1.45 2.67 -2.79
C ALA A 77 -0.50 1.78 -1.97
N TYR A 78 -0.66 1.78 -0.66
CA TYR A 78 0.18 1.02 0.26
C TYR A 78 -0.58 -0.16 0.87
N MET A 79 -0.02 -1.35 0.71
CA MET A 79 -0.49 -2.53 1.42
C MET A 79 0.51 -2.87 2.54
N ALA A 80 0.05 -2.79 3.78
CA ALA A 80 0.87 -3.15 4.94
C ALA A 80 1.10 -4.67 5.03
N GLN A 81 2.12 -5.08 5.76
CA GLN A 81 2.39 -6.49 6.04
C GLN A 81 1.26 -7.14 6.86
N ALA A 82 0.69 -6.43 7.83
CA ALA A 82 -0.53 -6.83 8.53
C ALA A 82 -1.76 -6.47 7.68
N ASP A 83 -2.83 -7.27 7.79
CA ASP A 83 -4.04 -7.06 6.98
C ASP A 83 -4.77 -5.74 7.33
N LEU A 84 -4.67 -5.27 8.57
CA LEU A 84 -5.28 -4.04 9.08
C LEU A 84 -6.78 -3.91 8.71
N LEU A 85 -7.49 -5.03 8.64
CA LEU A 85 -8.94 -5.02 8.44
C LEU A 85 -9.64 -4.55 9.70
N LEU A 86 -10.68 -3.73 9.53
CA LEU A 86 -11.51 -3.30 10.65
C LEU A 86 -12.37 -4.47 11.12
N PRO A 87 -12.22 -4.95 12.38
CA PRO A 87 -12.80 -6.22 12.82
C PRO A 87 -14.33 -6.22 12.89
N TRP A 88 -14.96 -5.06 12.95
CA TRP A 88 -16.41 -4.89 12.98
C TRP A 88 -17.05 -4.80 11.60
N LEU A 89 -16.25 -4.66 10.53
CA LEU A 89 -16.71 -4.63 9.14
C LEU A 89 -16.56 -6.01 8.49
N ASN A 90 -17.49 -6.36 7.59
CA ASN A 90 -17.32 -7.51 6.71
C ASN A 90 -16.28 -7.23 5.60
N VAL A 91 -15.96 -8.23 4.77
CA VAL A 91 -14.99 -8.11 3.67
C VAL A 91 -15.40 -6.98 2.72
N ARG A 92 -16.66 -6.95 2.28
CA ARG A 92 -17.17 -5.93 1.34
C ARG A 92 -16.98 -4.51 1.88
N ALA A 93 -17.35 -4.27 3.12
CA ALA A 93 -17.22 -2.97 3.76
C ALA A 93 -15.75 -2.59 4.00
N ASN A 94 -14.88 -3.54 4.31
CA ASN A 94 -13.43 -3.30 4.40
C ASN A 94 -12.83 -2.91 3.05
N VAL A 95 -13.21 -3.58 1.97
CA VAL A 95 -12.73 -3.25 0.61
C VAL A 95 -13.18 -1.85 0.18
N MET A 96 -14.41 -1.48 0.52
CA MET A 96 -14.99 -0.17 0.17
C MET A 96 -14.54 0.97 1.10
N LEU A 97 -13.79 0.68 2.16
CA LEU A 97 -13.52 1.63 3.26
C LEU A 97 -12.93 2.96 2.78
N GLY A 98 -11.93 2.93 1.90
CA GLY A 98 -11.27 4.14 1.41
C GLY A 98 -12.23 5.05 0.65
N ALA A 99 -13.01 4.50 -0.27
CA ALA A 99 -14.04 5.23 -1.02
C ALA A 99 -15.11 5.82 -0.09
N SER A 100 -15.53 5.05 0.93
CA SER A 100 -16.49 5.51 1.92
C SER A 100 -15.98 6.69 2.76
N LEU A 101 -14.70 6.66 3.16
CA LEU A 101 -14.08 7.74 3.93
C LEU A 101 -13.93 9.04 3.10
N ARG A 102 -13.76 8.92 1.80
CA ARG A 102 -13.70 10.06 0.88
C ARG A 102 -15.07 10.58 0.45
N GLY A 103 -16.16 9.94 0.89
CA GLY A 103 -17.52 10.31 0.47
C GLY A 103 -17.83 10.00 -0.99
N GLU A 104 -17.07 9.10 -1.62
CA GLU A 104 -17.26 8.70 -3.01
C GLU A 104 -18.53 7.85 -3.18
N ALA A 105 -19.11 7.90 -4.37
CA ALA A 105 -20.26 7.05 -4.70
C ALA A 105 -19.92 5.57 -4.49
N ARG A 106 -20.91 4.80 -4.00
CA ARG A 106 -20.73 3.36 -3.78
C ARG A 106 -20.49 2.65 -5.11
N MET A 107 -19.25 2.18 -5.32
CA MET A 107 -18.86 1.41 -6.51
C MET A 107 -19.03 -0.10 -6.23
N LEU A 108 -20.25 -0.54 -5.93
CA LEU A 108 -20.53 -1.91 -5.50
C LEU A 108 -20.09 -2.95 -6.53
N GLU A 109 -20.31 -2.69 -7.81
CA GLU A 109 -19.88 -3.60 -8.89
C GLU A 109 -18.35 -3.78 -8.90
N ARG A 110 -17.60 -2.69 -8.73
CA ARG A 110 -16.13 -2.76 -8.65
C ARG A 110 -15.66 -3.48 -7.40
N VAL A 111 -16.30 -3.27 -6.28
CA VAL A 111 -16.03 -3.98 -5.02
C VAL A 111 -16.24 -5.48 -5.19
N ASP A 112 -17.39 -5.89 -5.73
CA ASP A 112 -17.74 -7.30 -5.93
C ASP A 112 -16.81 -7.95 -6.97
N GLN A 113 -16.43 -7.24 -8.03
CA GLN A 113 -15.42 -7.68 -8.98
C GLN A 113 -14.09 -7.99 -8.29
N LEU A 114 -13.54 -7.04 -7.53
CA LEU A 114 -12.26 -7.21 -6.83
C LEU A 114 -12.30 -8.35 -5.80
N ILE A 115 -13.40 -8.47 -5.06
CA ILE A 115 -13.58 -9.57 -4.11
C ILE A 115 -13.58 -10.92 -4.83
N ASN A 116 -14.18 -11.02 -6.01
CA ASN A 116 -14.16 -12.22 -6.83
C ASN A 116 -12.77 -12.50 -7.41
N GLU A 117 -12.07 -11.48 -7.90
CA GLU A 117 -10.69 -11.59 -8.44
C GLU A 117 -9.71 -12.17 -7.39
N VAL A 118 -9.85 -11.77 -6.12
CA VAL A 118 -9.04 -12.35 -5.03
C VAL A 118 -9.59 -13.66 -4.46
N GLY A 119 -10.64 -14.23 -5.07
CA GLY A 119 -11.22 -15.52 -4.70
C GLY A 119 -11.98 -15.49 -3.36
N LEU A 120 -12.61 -14.38 -3.01
CA LEU A 120 -13.38 -14.20 -1.77
C LEU A 120 -14.89 -14.00 -1.98
N GLY A 121 -15.41 -14.19 -3.20
CA GLY A 121 -16.82 -13.93 -3.52
C GLY A 121 -17.82 -14.55 -2.53
N ARG A 122 -17.61 -15.83 -2.14
CA ARG A 122 -18.46 -16.52 -1.16
C ARG A 122 -18.29 -16.05 0.29
N HIS A 123 -17.31 -15.18 0.55
CA HIS A 123 -16.94 -14.69 1.87
C HIS A 123 -17.11 -13.18 2.02
N ALA A 124 -17.75 -12.53 1.05
CA ALA A 124 -17.93 -11.07 1.02
C ALA A 124 -18.60 -10.50 2.27
N GLU A 125 -19.52 -11.25 2.87
CA GLU A 125 -20.27 -10.85 4.07
C GLU A 125 -19.60 -11.28 5.39
N LYS A 126 -18.51 -12.07 5.34
CA LYS A 126 -17.79 -12.53 6.54
C LYS A 126 -16.96 -11.41 7.16
N ARG A 127 -16.81 -11.44 8.47
CA ARG A 127 -15.93 -10.56 9.24
C ARG A 127 -14.52 -11.15 9.35
N PRO A 128 -13.49 -10.34 9.67
CA PRO A 128 -12.10 -10.78 9.73
C PRO A 128 -11.84 -12.00 10.64
N HIS A 129 -12.55 -12.11 11.77
CA HIS A 129 -12.40 -13.25 12.68
C HIS A 129 -12.93 -14.58 12.11
N GLU A 130 -13.75 -14.54 11.06
CA GLU A 130 -14.28 -15.74 10.38
C GLU A 130 -13.40 -16.16 9.20
N LEU A 131 -12.27 -15.46 8.96
CA LEU A 131 -11.38 -15.66 7.82
C LEU A 131 -10.04 -16.26 8.27
N SER A 132 -9.45 -17.11 7.43
CA SER A 132 -8.06 -17.52 7.60
C SER A 132 -7.11 -16.33 7.38
N GLY A 133 -5.85 -16.45 7.86
CA GLY A 133 -4.82 -15.42 7.63
C GLY A 133 -4.65 -15.06 6.16
N GLY A 134 -4.57 -16.09 5.29
CA GLY A 134 -4.46 -15.85 3.84
C GLY A 134 -5.70 -15.20 3.23
N MET A 135 -6.91 -15.47 3.75
CA MET A 135 -8.13 -14.79 3.31
C MET A 135 -8.13 -13.32 3.74
N ARG A 136 -7.67 -13.01 4.95
CA ARG A 136 -7.53 -11.63 5.42
C ARG A 136 -6.54 -10.84 4.55
N GLN A 137 -5.39 -11.45 4.20
CA GLN A 137 -4.42 -10.79 3.30
C GLN A 137 -5.00 -10.53 1.92
N ARG A 138 -5.79 -11.46 1.37
CA ARG A 138 -6.47 -11.26 0.08
C ARG A 138 -7.55 -10.17 0.17
N ALA A 139 -8.26 -10.05 1.28
CA ALA A 139 -9.20 -8.95 1.50
C ALA A 139 -8.47 -7.59 1.59
N ALA A 140 -7.31 -7.54 2.27
CA ALA A 140 -6.46 -6.35 2.30
C ALA A 140 -5.93 -5.98 0.92
N LEU A 141 -5.56 -6.97 0.09
CA LEU A 141 -5.18 -6.74 -1.31
C LEU A 141 -6.33 -6.12 -2.11
N ALA A 142 -7.54 -6.70 -2.02
CA ALA A 142 -8.71 -6.14 -2.71
C ALA A 142 -8.99 -4.69 -2.28
N ARG A 143 -8.86 -4.37 -0.97
CA ARG A 143 -8.97 -3.00 -0.46
C ARG A 143 -7.91 -2.07 -1.07
N THR A 144 -6.68 -2.54 -1.23
CA THR A 144 -5.60 -1.76 -1.84
C THR A 144 -5.86 -1.52 -3.32
N LEU A 145 -6.31 -2.54 -4.07
CA LEU A 145 -6.67 -2.43 -5.48
C LEU A 145 -7.87 -1.50 -5.72
N MET A 146 -8.75 -1.33 -4.72
CA MET A 146 -9.88 -0.40 -4.79
C MET A 146 -9.45 1.06 -4.87
N GLU A 147 -8.22 1.40 -4.45
CA GLU A 147 -7.68 2.76 -4.55
C GLU A 147 -7.40 3.18 -6.00
N ASP A 148 -7.39 2.24 -6.95
CA ASP A 148 -7.22 2.47 -8.40
C ASP A 148 -6.03 3.38 -8.75
N LYS A 149 -4.91 3.19 -8.07
CA LYS A 149 -3.65 3.88 -8.36
C LYS A 149 -2.92 3.22 -9.54
N PRO A 150 -2.03 3.97 -10.24
CA PRO A 150 -1.28 3.43 -11.37
C PRO A 150 -0.36 2.28 -11.00
#